data_90aa13868af630d37a557069c4b3b78b
#
_entry.id   90aa13868af630d37a557069c4b3b78b
#
_cell.length_a   1.000
_cell.length_b   1.000
_cell.length_c   1.000
_cell.angle_alpha   90.00
_cell.angle_beta   90.00
_cell.angle_gamma   90.00
#
_symmetry.space_group_name_H-M   'P 1'
#
loop_
_entity.id
_entity.type
_entity.pdbx_description
1 polymer ?
#
loop_
_entity_poly.entity_id
_entity_poly.type
_entity_poly.pdbx_seq_one_letter_code
_entity_poly.pdbx_strand_id
1 'polypeptide(L)'
;LLFRSDCAPDQIAAIFFEPVQGEGGYNIASQEFIEYLRTMCDQHGIILVADEIQSGMGRTGKMFAMEHYGIDPDLTCVGKSIGGGLPISGIVGKADIIDEIPPGGLGGTFGGNPIACAAALAVMDAFESENLLERGLEMGKLIDQHLNKLATRNSFDCIGDVRGLGCMN
;
A
#
# COMPACT_ATOMS: atom_id res chain seq x y z
N LEU A 1 5.66 19.56 -13.64
CA LEU A 1 5.80 20.97 -13.22
C LEU A 1 6.70 21.10 -12.00
N LEU A 2 6.51 20.30 -10.95
CA LEU A 2 7.29 20.33 -9.71
C LEU A 2 8.81 20.30 -9.97
N PHE A 3 9.26 19.37 -10.83
CA PHE A 3 10.68 19.21 -11.18
C PHE A 3 11.26 20.30 -12.08
N ARG A 4 10.42 21.17 -12.63
CA ARG A 4 10.86 22.29 -13.49
C ARG A 4 10.99 23.59 -12.75
N SER A 5 10.27 23.77 -11.65
CA SER A 5 10.17 25.05 -10.95
C SER A 5 10.57 24.99 -9.47
N ASP A 6 10.29 23.88 -8.76
CA ASP A 6 10.31 23.90 -7.31
C ASP A 6 11.44 23.05 -6.71
N CYS A 7 11.83 21.94 -7.37
CA CYS A 7 12.89 21.08 -6.89
C CYS A 7 13.62 20.38 -8.04
N ALA A 8 14.94 20.45 -8.07
CA ALA A 8 15.73 19.70 -9.03
C ALA A 8 15.76 18.21 -8.66
N PRO A 9 15.67 17.27 -9.63
CA PRO A 9 15.63 15.83 -9.35
C PRO A 9 16.83 15.33 -8.54
N ASP A 10 18.00 15.91 -8.71
CA ASP A 10 19.23 15.58 -7.98
C ASP A 10 19.20 15.98 -6.49
N GLN A 11 18.17 16.70 -6.06
CA GLN A 11 17.95 17.06 -4.66
C GLN A 11 16.88 16.21 -3.98
N ILE A 12 16.33 15.20 -4.69
CA ILE A 12 15.27 14.34 -4.18
C ILE A 12 15.85 12.98 -3.84
N ALA A 13 15.80 12.61 -2.56
CA ALA A 13 16.27 11.32 -2.08
C ALA A 13 15.24 10.21 -2.32
N ALA A 14 13.96 10.49 -2.11
CA ALA A 14 12.89 9.50 -2.22
C ALA A 14 11.54 10.14 -2.58
N ILE A 15 10.67 9.33 -3.19
CA ILE A 15 9.27 9.66 -3.43
C ILE A 15 8.41 8.62 -2.70
N PHE A 16 7.54 9.11 -1.81
CA PHE A 16 6.54 8.31 -1.10
C PHE A 16 5.18 8.49 -1.75
N PHE A 17 4.47 7.40 -1.97
CA PHE A 17 3.11 7.44 -2.49
C PHE A 17 2.30 6.24 -1.99
N GLU A 18 0.99 6.42 -1.90
CA GLU A 18 0.05 5.33 -1.67
C GLU A 18 -0.48 4.83 -3.02
N PRO A 19 -0.33 3.51 -3.36
CA PRO A 19 -0.90 2.96 -4.61
C PRO A 19 -2.41 3.10 -4.70
N VAL A 20 -3.07 3.01 -3.55
CA VAL A 20 -4.47 3.40 -3.34
C VAL A 20 -4.50 4.32 -2.14
N GLN A 21 -4.88 5.57 -2.32
CA GLN A 21 -4.95 6.54 -1.23
C GLN A 21 -6.02 6.12 -0.22
N GLY A 22 -5.66 6.04 1.06
CA GLY A 22 -6.61 5.75 2.12
C GLY A 22 -7.43 6.98 2.49
N GLU A 23 -6.89 7.83 3.33
CA GLU A 23 -7.55 9.06 3.80
C GLU A 23 -7.81 10.08 2.68
N GLY A 24 -7.09 9.96 1.56
CA GLY A 24 -7.27 10.78 0.37
C GLY A 24 -8.51 10.45 -0.47
N GLY A 25 -9.31 9.43 -0.08
CA GLY A 25 -10.59 9.10 -0.71
C GLY A 25 -10.53 7.95 -1.70
N TYR A 26 -9.73 6.96 -1.43
CA TYR A 26 -9.57 5.70 -2.21
C TYR A 26 -9.28 5.93 -3.70
N ASN A 27 -8.51 6.97 -4.00
CA ASN A 27 -8.05 7.22 -5.35
C ASN A 27 -6.98 6.19 -5.72
N ILE A 28 -7.24 5.44 -6.79
CA ILE A 28 -6.33 4.44 -7.32
C ILE A 28 -5.34 5.14 -8.26
N ALA A 29 -4.05 4.93 -8.07
CA ALA A 29 -3.04 5.44 -8.98
C ALA A 29 -3.20 4.81 -10.37
N SER A 30 -3.00 5.59 -11.44
CA SER A 30 -3.05 5.01 -12.78
C SER A 30 -1.76 4.25 -13.10
N GLN A 31 -1.85 3.27 -14.03
CA GLN A 31 -0.70 2.52 -14.51
C GLN A 31 0.39 3.45 -15.03
N GLU A 32 0.00 4.42 -15.87
CA GLU A 32 0.94 5.37 -16.49
C GLU A 32 1.65 6.24 -15.45
N PHE A 33 0.96 6.59 -14.37
CA PHE A 33 1.57 7.37 -13.28
C PHE A 33 2.65 6.56 -12.56
N ILE A 34 2.38 5.29 -12.24
CA ILE A 34 3.35 4.40 -11.57
C ILE A 34 4.55 4.12 -12.47
N GLU A 35 4.32 3.84 -13.76
CA GLU A 35 5.39 3.66 -14.76
C GLU A 35 6.26 4.91 -14.89
N TYR A 36 5.63 6.08 -14.92
CA TYR A 36 6.36 7.35 -14.95
C TYR A 36 7.20 7.55 -13.68
N LEU A 37 6.65 7.29 -12.50
CA LEU A 37 7.39 7.39 -11.24
C LEU A 37 8.60 6.46 -11.23
N ARG A 38 8.42 5.19 -11.64
CA ARG A 38 9.52 4.21 -11.67
C ARG A 38 10.62 4.67 -12.63
N THR A 39 10.24 5.04 -13.84
CA THR A 39 11.19 5.52 -14.86
C THR A 39 11.98 6.73 -14.36
N MET A 40 11.30 7.69 -13.76
CA MET A 40 11.93 8.90 -13.26
C MET A 40 12.85 8.60 -12.06
N CYS A 41 12.43 7.74 -11.15
CA CYS A 41 13.24 7.32 -10.02
C CYS A 41 14.52 6.62 -10.49
N ASP A 42 14.42 5.73 -11.47
CA ASP A 42 15.57 5.03 -12.06
C ASP A 42 16.54 5.99 -12.76
N GLN A 43 16.02 6.97 -13.49
CA GLN A 43 16.83 7.96 -14.21
C GLN A 43 17.62 8.88 -13.28
N HIS A 44 17.11 9.17 -12.12
CA HIS A 44 17.68 10.17 -11.21
C HIS A 44 18.25 9.59 -9.91
N GLY A 45 18.20 8.26 -9.72
CA GLY A 45 18.66 7.62 -8.50
C GLY A 45 17.80 7.94 -7.28
N ILE A 46 16.50 8.17 -7.49
CA ILE A 46 15.52 8.49 -6.44
C ILE A 46 14.91 7.18 -5.95
N ILE A 47 14.79 7.00 -4.64
CA ILE A 47 14.16 5.83 -4.04
C ILE A 47 12.63 5.93 -4.18
N LEU A 48 11.99 4.92 -4.78
CA LEU A 48 10.54 4.81 -4.88
C LEU A 48 10.01 4.02 -3.68
N VAL A 49 9.20 4.68 -2.84
CA VAL A 49 8.63 4.10 -1.63
C VAL A 49 7.12 3.98 -1.77
N ALA A 50 6.62 2.74 -1.75
CA ALA A 50 5.18 2.48 -1.69
C ALA A 50 4.71 2.43 -0.23
N ASP A 51 3.79 3.31 0.13
CA ASP A 51 3.09 3.25 1.41
C ASP A 51 1.90 2.28 1.29
N GLU A 52 2.16 1.04 1.67
CA GLU A 52 1.17 -0.05 1.67
C GLU A 52 0.60 -0.31 3.07
N ILE A 53 0.76 0.64 3.98
CA ILE A 53 0.24 0.49 5.36
C ILE A 53 -1.26 0.25 5.35
N GLN A 54 -1.99 0.86 4.42
CA GLN A 54 -3.44 0.66 4.29
C GLN A 54 -3.82 -0.24 3.11
N SER A 55 -3.16 -0.12 1.97
CA SER A 55 -3.48 -0.86 0.75
C SER A 55 -2.93 -2.29 0.72
N GLY A 56 -1.89 -2.57 1.49
CA GLY A 56 -1.28 -3.89 1.59
C GLY A 56 -2.10 -4.90 2.39
N MET A 57 -1.49 -6.05 2.62
CA MET A 57 -2.07 -7.14 3.40
C MET A 57 -3.45 -7.58 2.88
N GLY A 58 -3.56 -7.79 1.58
CA GLY A 58 -4.74 -8.37 0.95
C GLY A 58 -5.91 -7.42 0.70
N ARG A 59 -5.83 -6.16 1.13
CA ARG A 59 -6.94 -5.20 1.03
C ARG A 59 -7.42 -4.94 -0.39
N THR A 60 -6.52 -4.98 -1.36
CA THR A 60 -6.83 -4.78 -2.78
C THR A 60 -7.03 -6.09 -3.54
N GLY A 61 -6.99 -7.24 -2.85
CA GLY A 61 -7.07 -8.57 -3.46
C GLY A 61 -5.73 -9.14 -3.91
N LYS A 62 -4.64 -8.41 -3.71
CA LYS A 62 -3.25 -8.88 -3.80
C LYS A 62 -2.58 -8.67 -2.45
N MET A 63 -1.48 -9.38 -2.17
CA MET A 63 -0.76 -9.17 -0.91
C MET A 63 -0.34 -7.71 -0.77
N PHE A 64 0.17 -7.12 -1.85
CA PHE A 64 0.48 -5.70 -1.98
C PHE A 64 -0.20 -5.10 -3.21
N ALA A 65 -0.68 -3.84 -3.10
CA ALA A 65 -1.34 -3.16 -4.21
C ALA A 65 -0.42 -2.93 -5.41
N MET A 66 0.89 -2.79 -5.17
CA MET A 66 1.89 -2.66 -6.25
C MET A 66 1.92 -3.86 -7.21
N GLU A 67 1.49 -5.04 -6.78
CA GLU A 67 1.37 -6.21 -7.65
C GLU A 67 0.38 -6.04 -8.80
N HIS A 68 -0.60 -5.13 -8.69
CA HIS A 68 -1.53 -4.81 -9.78
C HIS A 68 -0.84 -4.13 -10.95
N TYR A 69 0.27 -3.44 -10.69
CA TYR A 69 1.03 -2.67 -11.70
C TYR A 69 2.18 -3.49 -12.31
N GLY A 70 2.60 -4.59 -11.67
CA GLY A 70 3.77 -5.36 -12.09
C GLY A 70 5.09 -4.57 -11.98
N ILE A 71 5.13 -3.62 -11.05
CA ILE A 71 6.28 -2.74 -10.80
C ILE A 71 6.69 -2.86 -9.35
N ASP A 72 7.95 -3.15 -9.10
CA ASP A 72 8.51 -3.25 -7.76
C ASP A 72 8.98 -1.86 -7.27
N PRO A 73 8.52 -1.39 -6.11
CA PRO A 73 9.11 -0.26 -5.44
C PRO A 73 10.48 -0.64 -4.86
N ASP A 74 11.29 0.36 -4.50
CA ASP A 74 12.55 0.10 -3.81
C ASP A 74 12.31 -0.27 -2.34
N LEU A 75 11.33 0.39 -1.72
CA LEU A 75 10.89 0.13 -0.36
C LEU A 75 9.36 0.08 -0.29
N THR A 76 8.83 -0.75 0.61
CA THR A 76 7.40 -0.86 0.92
C THR A 76 7.20 -0.68 2.42
N CYS A 77 6.37 0.27 2.82
CA CYS A 77 5.94 0.42 4.20
C CYS A 77 4.77 -0.53 4.49
N VAL A 78 4.84 -1.27 5.59
CA VAL A 78 3.80 -2.20 6.03
C VAL A 78 3.36 -1.90 7.45
N GLY A 79 2.09 -2.10 7.74
CA GLY A 79 1.53 -1.83 9.07
C GLY A 79 0.09 -2.30 9.19
N LYS A 80 -0.66 -1.73 10.11
CA LYS A 80 -2.09 -2.01 10.34
C LYS A 80 -2.42 -3.51 10.35
N SER A 81 -2.93 -4.04 9.25
CA SER A 81 -3.41 -5.42 9.13
C SER A 81 -2.35 -6.49 9.41
N ILE A 82 -1.06 -6.19 9.21
CA ILE A 82 0.01 -7.15 9.48
C ILE A 82 0.03 -7.62 10.94
N GLY A 83 -0.39 -6.77 11.88
CA GLY A 83 -0.38 -7.08 13.31
C GLY A 83 -1.63 -7.79 13.83
N GLY A 84 -2.67 -8.00 12.99
CA GLY A 84 -3.92 -8.62 13.43
C GLY A 84 -4.60 -7.91 14.60
N GLY A 85 -4.37 -6.60 14.76
CA GLY A 85 -4.85 -5.77 15.86
C GLY A 85 -3.78 -5.36 16.88
N LEU A 86 -2.59 -5.96 16.84
CA LEU A 86 -1.46 -5.52 17.64
C LEU A 86 -0.59 -4.50 16.89
N PRO A 87 0.02 -3.53 17.62
CA PRO A 87 0.81 -2.48 17.00
C PRO A 87 2.16 -3.04 16.50
N ILE A 88 2.27 -3.19 15.19
CA ILE A 88 3.51 -3.52 14.51
C ILE A 88 3.52 -2.85 13.14
N SER A 89 4.68 -2.40 12.72
CA SER A 89 4.96 -1.91 11.38
C SER A 89 6.36 -2.31 10.98
N GLY A 90 6.65 -2.22 9.70
CA GLY A 90 7.96 -2.53 9.16
C GLY A 90 8.17 -1.90 7.80
N ILE A 91 9.39 -2.07 7.31
CA ILE A 91 9.78 -1.71 5.95
C ILE A 91 10.34 -2.97 5.31
N VAL A 92 9.88 -3.26 4.11
CA VAL A 92 10.39 -4.35 3.26
C VAL A 92 10.96 -3.71 2.00
N GLY A 93 12.08 -4.19 1.50
CA GLY A 93 12.64 -3.63 0.29
C GLY A 93 13.99 -4.21 -0.10
N LYS A 94 14.67 -3.51 -0.99
CA LYS A 94 15.96 -3.93 -1.54
C LYS A 94 17.03 -3.98 -0.45
N ALA A 95 17.76 -5.10 -0.40
CA ALA A 95 18.78 -5.35 0.61
C ALA A 95 19.91 -4.31 0.57
N ASP A 96 20.33 -3.89 -0.62
CA ASP A 96 21.34 -2.87 -0.83
C ASP A 96 20.98 -1.48 -0.26
N ILE A 97 19.69 -1.23 0.00
CA ILE A 97 19.23 -0.02 0.68
C ILE A 97 19.10 -0.26 2.19
N ILE A 98 18.47 -1.37 2.59
CA ILE A 98 18.16 -1.65 4.00
C ILE A 98 19.41 -1.99 4.78
N ASP A 99 20.36 -2.73 4.19
CA ASP A 99 21.57 -3.20 4.86
C ASP A 99 22.62 -2.08 5.07
N GLU A 100 22.45 -0.93 4.42
CA GLU A 100 23.27 0.27 4.67
C GLU A 100 22.96 0.95 6.02
N ILE A 101 21.86 0.58 6.68
CA ILE A 101 21.49 1.16 7.97
C ILE A 101 22.35 0.55 9.07
N PRO A 102 23.20 1.34 9.76
CA PRO A 102 24.07 0.82 10.79
C PRO A 102 23.27 0.28 11.98
N PRO A 103 23.86 -0.67 12.76
CA PRO A 103 23.22 -1.15 13.98
C PRO A 103 22.78 -0.01 14.91
N GLY A 104 21.50 0.00 15.29
CA GLY A 104 20.89 1.07 16.09
C GLY A 104 20.43 2.30 15.28
N GLY A 105 20.59 2.32 13.96
CA GLY A 105 20.15 3.41 13.10
C GLY A 105 18.62 3.45 12.91
N LEU A 106 17.94 2.34 13.07
CA LEU A 106 16.48 2.23 13.15
C LEU A 106 16.09 1.57 14.45
N GLY A 107 15.02 2.07 15.05
CA GLY A 107 14.48 1.45 16.26
C GLY A 107 13.43 2.30 16.95
N GLY A 108 12.77 1.67 17.90
CA GLY A 108 11.81 2.27 18.80
C GLY A 108 11.65 1.37 20.01
N THR A 109 11.23 1.93 21.14
CA THR A 109 11.11 1.19 22.40
C THR A 109 10.28 -0.10 22.27
N PHE A 110 9.25 -0.09 21.42
CA PHE A 110 8.37 -1.22 21.18
C PHE A 110 8.65 -1.97 19.86
N GLY A 111 9.68 -1.54 19.12
CA GLY A 111 10.08 -2.20 17.87
C GLY A 111 10.48 -3.64 18.10
N GLY A 112 9.97 -4.55 17.26
CA GLY A 112 10.24 -5.97 17.38
C GLY A 112 9.63 -6.64 18.63
N ASN A 113 8.55 -6.07 19.21
CA ASN A 113 7.84 -6.67 20.34
C ASN A 113 7.45 -8.12 20.02
N PRO A 114 7.88 -9.11 20.84
CA PRO A 114 7.67 -10.54 20.54
C PRO A 114 6.19 -10.93 20.39
N ILE A 115 5.28 -10.29 21.13
CA ILE A 115 3.85 -10.57 21.05
C ILE A 115 3.30 -10.08 19.71
N ALA A 116 3.67 -8.88 19.31
CA ALA A 116 3.24 -8.34 18.02
C ALA A 116 3.86 -9.11 16.84
N CYS A 117 5.12 -9.53 16.95
CA CYS A 117 5.75 -10.39 15.94
C CYS A 117 5.05 -11.75 15.82
N ALA A 118 4.70 -12.39 16.95
CA ALA A 118 3.95 -13.64 16.95
C ALA A 118 2.55 -13.48 16.31
N ALA A 119 1.88 -12.36 16.57
CA ALA A 119 0.62 -12.04 15.92
C ALA A 119 0.79 -11.85 14.41
N ALA A 120 1.84 -11.16 13.96
CA ALA A 120 2.12 -10.99 12.55
C ALA A 120 2.37 -12.32 11.84
N LEU A 121 3.12 -13.24 12.46
CA LEU A 121 3.30 -14.60 11.92
C LEU A 121 1.97 -15.34 11.81
N ALA A 122 1.12 -15.28 12.84
CA ALA A 122 -0.21 -15.90 12.80
C ALA A 122 -1.11 -15.29 11.70
N VAL A 123 -0.97 -13.99 11.41
CA VAL A 123 -1.67 -13.37 10.28
C VAL A 123 -1.19 -13.95 8.95
N MET A 124 0.12 -14.16 8.77
CA MET A 124 0.65 -14.79 7.55
C MET A 124 0.12 -16.23 7.39
N ASP A 125 0.14 -17.02 8.46
CA ASP A 125 -0.42 -18.38 8.46
C ASP A 125 -1.92 -18.38 8.10
N ALA A 126 -2.69 -17.39 8.59
CA ALA A 126 -4.10 -17.24 8.27
C ALA A 126 -4.32 -16.88 6.77
N PHE A 127 -3.45 -16.09 6.17
CA PHE A 127 -3.53 -15.79 4.73
C PHE A 127 -3.50 -17.06 3.88
N GLU A 128 -2.62 -18.01 4.23
CA GLU A 128 -2.50 -19.28 3.52
C GLU A 128 -3.64 -20.24 3.88
N SER A 129 -3.88 -20.46 5.17
CA SER A 129 -4.82 -21.50 5.64
C SER A 129 -6.29 -21.17 5.38
N GLU A 130 -6.64 -19.88 5.30
CA GLU A 130 -8.01 -19.41 5.10
C GLU A 130 -8.27 -18.80 3.72
N ASN A 131 -7.30 -18.81 2.80
CA ASN A 131 -7.39 -18.21 1.47
C ASN A 131 -7.87 -16.74 1.52
N LEU A 132 -7.28 -15.93 2.41
CA LEU A 132 -7.79 -14.58 2.70
C LEU A 132 -7.73 -13.65 1.50
N LEU A 133 -6.78 -13.83 0.57
CA LEU A 133 -6.72 -13.03 -0.66
C LEU A 133 -7.95 -13.25 -1.55
N GLU A 134 -8.35 -14.51 -1.76
CA GLU A 134 -9.53 -14.84 -2.56
C GLU A 134 -10.81 -14.34 -1.88
N ARG A 135 -10.94 -14.57 -0.57
CA ARG A 135 -12.06 -14.03 0.23
C ARG A 135 -12.15 -12.51 0.14
N GLY A 136 -10.99 -11.82 0.17
CA GLY A 136 -10.91 -10.37 -0.01
C GLY A 136 -11.42 -9.91 -1.37
N LEU A 137 -11.05 -10.62 -2.44
CA LEU A 137 -11.55 -10.34 -3.79
C LEU A 137 -13.07 -10.55 -3.90
N GLU A 138 -13.59 -11.63 -3.35
CA GLU A 138 -15.04 -11.91 -3.34
C GLU A 138 -15.81 -10.84 -2.57
N MET A 139 -15.32 -10.49 -1.38
CA MET A 139 -15.94 -9.44 -0.57
C MET A 139 -15.90 -8.08 -1.27
N GLY A 140 -14.78 -7.73 -1.89
CA GLY A 140 -14.65 -6.50 -2.67
C GLY A 140 -15.67 -6.42 -3.80
N LYS A 141 -15.88 -7.50 -4.55
CA LYS A 141 -16.90 -7.59 -5.59
C LYS A 141 -18.32 -7.37 -5.03
N LEU A 142 -18.62 -7.96 -3.87
CA LEU A 142 -19.92 -7.79 -3.23
C LEU A 142 -20.14 -6.34 -2.79
N ILE A 143 -19.13 -5.71 -2.19
CA ILE A 143 -19.20 -4.30 -1.75
C ILE A 143 -19.44 -3.41 -2.97
N ASP A 144 -18.63 -3.55 -4.01
CA ASP A 144 -18.75 -2.77 -5.25
C ASP A 144 -20.15 -2.89 -5.87
N GLN A 145 -20.66 -4.12 -6.02
CA GLN A 145 -22.01 -4.37 -6.54
C GLN A 145 -23.10 -3.68 -5.71
N HIS A 146 -22.98 -3.72 -4.38
CA HIS A 146 -23.97 -3.10 -3.52
C HIS A 146 -23.92 -1.57 -3.56
N LEU A 147 -22.71 -1.00 -3.53
CA LEU A 147 -22.52 0.45 -3.61
C LEU A 147 -23.01 1.00 -4.96
N ASN A 148 -22.63 0.38 -6.06
CA ASN A 148 -23.12 0.77 -7.39
C ASN A 148 -24.63 0.65 -7.52
N LYS A 149 -25.25 -0.40 -6.93
CA LYS A 149 -26.70 -0.55 -6.89
C LYS A 149 -27.38 0.55 -6.05
N LEU A 150 -26.75 1.01 -4.98
CA LEU A 150 -27.25 2.13 -4.19
C LEU A 150 -27.15 3.44 -4.97
N ALA A 151 -26.00 3.69 -5.61
CA ALA A 151 -25.77 4.90 -6.39
C ALA A 151 -26.77 5.09 -7.57
N THR A 152 -27.37 4.00 -8.06
CA THR A 152 -28.39 4.09 -9.13
C THR A 152 -29.81 4.38 -8.62
N ARG A 153 -30.05 4.45 -7.32
CA ARG A 153 -31.40 4.69 -6.76
C ARG A 153 -31.63 6.18 -6.59
N ASN A 154 -32.76 6.67 -7.07
CA ASN A 154 -33.17 8.09 -6.96
C ASN A 154 -33.20 8.65 -5.51
N SER A 155 -33.31 7.75 -4.51
CA SER A 155 -33.25 8.14 -3.09
C SER A 155 -31.84 8.34 -2.54
N PHE A 156 -30.79 8.10 -3.35
CA PHE A 156 -29.38 8.19 -2.98
C PHE A 156 -28.57 9.06 -3.97
N ASP A 157 -29.21 10.10 -4.52
CA ASP A 157 -28.57 11.11 -5.39
C ASP A 157 -27.46 11.92 -4.71
N CYS A 158 -27.28 11.77 -3.40
CA CYS A 158 -26.11 12.27 -2.67
C CYS A 158 -24.81 11.46 -2.92
N ILE A 159 -24.91 10.26 -3.53
CA ILE A 159 -23.73 9.48 -3.89
C ILE A 159 -23.21 9.99 -5.24
N GLY A 160 -22.11 10.74 -5.21
CA GLY A 160 -21.52 11.33 -6.41
C GLY A 160 -20.61 10.39 -7.18
N ASP A 161 -19.94 9.46 -6.48
CA ASP A 161 -19.01 8.52 -7.09
C ASP A 161 -18.85 7.26 -6.22
N VAL A 162 -18.59 6.13 -6.84
CA VAL A 162 -18.21 4.86 -6.21
C VAL A 162 -16.94 4.37 -6.86
N ARG A 163 -15.87 4.27 -6.09
CA ARG A 163 -14.57 3.80 -6.56
C ARG A 163 -13.94 2.88 -5.54
N GLY A 164 -13.02 2.04 -6.00
CA GLY A 164 -12.28 1.18 -5.10
C GLY A 164 -11.51 0.08 -5.82
N LEU A 165 -10.71 -0.64 -5.04
CA LEU A 165 -9.96 -1.80 -5.49
C LEU A 165 -10.00 -2.88 -4.40
N GLY A 166 -10.54 -4.05 -4.71
CA GLY A 166 -10.77 -5.10 -3.71
C GLY A 166 -11.73 -4.64 -2.61
N CYS A 167 -11.31 -4.71 -1.36
CA CYS A 167 -12.09 -4.27 -0.20
C CYS A 167 -11.90 -2.78 0.17
N MET A 168 -11.11 -2.04 -0.58
CA MET A 168 -10.93 -0.61 -0.41
C MET A 168 -11.91 0.12 -1.34
N ASN A 169 -13.11 0.44 -0.84
CA ASN A 169 -14.20 1.12 -1.57
C ASN A 169 -14.73 2.29 -0.75
#